data_1e48176805760b23272d0628ea9ca8f8
#
_entry.id   1e48176805760b23272d0628ea9ca8f8
#
_cell.length_a   1.000
_cell.length_b   1.000
_cell.length_c   1.000
_cell.angle_alpha   90.00
_cell.angle_beta   90.00
_cell.angle_gamma   90.00
#
_symmetry.space_group_name_H-M   'P 1'
#
loop_
_entity.id
_entity.type
_entity.pdbx_description
1 polymer ?
#
loop_
_entity_poly.entity_id
_entity_poly.type
_entity_poly.pdbx_seq_one_letter_code
_entity_poly.pdbx_strand_id
1 'polypeptide(L)'
;MLSRLSIRDIVLIDRLDIDFADELAVLTGETGAGKSILLDAFALALGGRGDQSLVRQGMEQGQVTAAFEVARDHPARAVLAADAISVEDELILRRVQFADGRTRAFINDQPVSVQILKQVGNSLVEIHGQHDERALIDAGTHRRLLDAFGGLEGQAAKVEALWTARQEAQAAAEAHKSEVERAKREGDWLRHAVDELNKLSPQAGEETALAERRTAMMQAEKVAEDLRNAHEVIAGVNSSVPALSGVIRKLERRAAQAPGLVEPTVKALDAALAALDETRSQLEAALRTADFDPAELERIEERLFALRAAGRKYNVPVDELSALARKYNGDIALIDAGEEKLKALEVAAAQAEAAYRSAAQALSQARGKAGAALDKAVNGELKPLKLERAKFFTRIDSDQAAAGPHGIDRAEFWVQTNPGTRPGPLMKVASGGELARFLLALKVALADRGSAPTLVFDEIDTGVGGAVADAIGMRLAKLARGVQVLAVTHAPQVAARAGRHYLITKDAREKGKRVATRVTELASERRREEIARMLAGAEITNEARAAAERLMKAAS
;
A
#
# COMPACT_ATOMS: atom_id res chain seq x y z
N MET A 1 -4.82 6.23 32.30
CA MET A 1 -3.91 6.66 33.38
C MET A 1 -3.52 5.46 34.23
N LEU A 2 -2.32 5.44 34.82
CA LEU A 2 -1.89 4.36 35.73
C LEU A 2 -2.71 4.43 37.01
N SER A 3 -3.49 3.40 37.32
CA SER A 3 -4.26 3.29 38.56
C SER A 3 -3.49 2.57 39.66
N ARG A 4 -2.77 1.49 39.30
CA ARG A 4 -2.04 0.67 40.28
C ARG A 4 -0.76 0.07 39.68
N LEU A 5 0.28 -0.03 40.52
CA LEU A 5 1.51 -0.77 40.24
C LEU A 5 1.76 -1.79 41.35
N SER A 6 1.84 -3.08 40.98
CA SER A 6 2.11 -4.18 41.91
C SER A 6 3.40 -4.88 41.50
N ILE A 7 4.33 -5.02 42.44
CA ILE A 7 5.64 -5.65 42.24
C ILE A 7 5.82 -6.79 43.23
N ARG A 8 6.32 -7.92 42.74
CA ARG A 8 6.61 -9.12 43.54
C ARG A 8 7.99 -9.66 43.17
N ASP A 9 8.81 -9.90 44.17
CA ASP A 9 10.13 -10.57 44.06
C ASP A 9 11.06 -9.97 42.98
N ILE A 10 11.15 -8.63 42.93
CA ILE A 10 12.05 -7.88 42.06
C ILE A 10 13.16 -7.22 42.88
N VAL A 11 14.40 -7.60 42.64
CA VAL A 11 15.64 -7.10 43.29
C VAL A 11 15.48 -6.99 44.80
N LEU A 12 15.30 -5.79 45.34
CA LEU A 12 15.11 -5.52 46.78
C LEU A 12 13.62 -5.45 47.20
N ILE A 13 12.70 -5.56 46.25
CA ILE A 13 11.25 -5.49 46.49
C ILE A 13 10.72 -6.91 46.63
N ASP A 14 10.24 -7.24 47.83
CA ASP A 14 9.52 -8.48 48.16
C ASP A 14 8.07 -8.38 47.65
N ARG A 15 7.34 -7.42 48.22
CA ARG A 15 5.96 -7.11 47.86
C ARG A 15 5.71 -5.62 47.99
N LEU A 16 5.20 -5.03 46.90
CA LEU A 16 4.84 -3.63 46.84
C LEU A 16 3.55 -3.47 46.03
N ASP A 17 2.60 -2.72 46.60
CA ASP A 17 1.38 -2.30 45.91
C ASP A 17 1.26 -0.78 46.09
N ILE A 18 1.15 -0.01 44.98
CA ILE A 18 1.01 1.45 44.98
C ILE A 18 -0.22 1.80 44.16
N ASP A 19 -1.14 2.56 44.74
CA ASP A 19 -2.24 3.18 44.03
C ASP A 19 -1.88 4.63 43.68
N PHE A 20 -2.16 5.04 42.44
CA PHE A 20 -1.87 6.37 41.91
C PHE A 20 -3.15 7.14 41.62
N ALA A 21 -3.08 8.46 41.62
CA ALA A 21 -4.15 9.39 41.27
C ALA A 21 -3.78 10.24 40.05
N ASP A 22 -4.74 10.98 39.50
CA ASP A 22 -4.65 11.79 38.29
C ASP A 22 -3.98 13.15 38.51
N GLU A 23 -2.87 13.18 39.22
CA GLU A 23 -2.19 14.42 39.58
C GLU A 23 -0.67 14.26 39.58
N LEU A 24 0.06 15.32 39.93
CA LEU A 24 1.50 15.22 40.13
C LEU A 24 1.80 14.38 41.36
N ALA A 25 2.36 13.20 41.13
CA ALA A 25 2.87 12.33 42.19
C ALA A 25 4.40 12.38 42.21
N VAL A 26 5.01 12.54 43.38
CA VAL A 26 6.46 12.50 43.53
C VAL A 26 6.90 11.30 44.36
N LEU A 27 8.05 10.75 43.97
CA LEU A 27 8.74 9.69 44.68
C LEU A 27 10.06 10.23 45.22
N THR A 28 10.20 10.27 46.54
CA THR A 28 11.41 10.68 47.22
C THR A 28 12.02 9.52 48.01
N GLY A 29 13.25 9.67 48.50
CA GLY A 29 13.95 8.67 49.27
C GLY A 29 15.46 8.81 49.12
N GLU A 30 16.24 8.18 50.00
CA GLU A 30 17.68 8.19 49.93
C GLU A 30 18.23 7.58 48.64
N THR A 31 19.44 8.01 48.25
CA THR A 31 20.18 7.41 47.13
C THR A 31 20.39 5.91 47.38
N GLY A 32 20.05 5.08 46.39
CA GLY A 32 20.09 3.61 46.51
C GLY A 32 18.91 2.99 47.28
N ALA A 33 17.87 3.76 47.69
CA ALA A 33 16.68 3.21 48.36
C ALA A 33 15.77 2.38 47.49
N GLY A 34 16.04 2.28 46.18
CA GLY A 34 15.23 1.47 45.26
C GLY A 34 14.38 2.30 44.29
N LYS A 35 14.63 3.62 44.15
CA LYS A 35 13.95 4.49 43.17
C LYS A 35 14.13 3.96 41.75
N SER A 36 15.37 3.71 41.34
CA SER A 36 15.65 3.14 39.98
C SER A 36 15.08 1.73 39.83
N ILE A 37 15.11 0.90 40.90
CA ILE A 37 14.49 -0.45 40.87
C ILE A 37 12.99 -0.38 40.61
N LEU A 38 12.31 0.62 41.18
CA LEU A 38 10.87 0.82 40.95
C LEU A 38 10.60 1.20 39.48
N LEU A 39 11.42 2.07 38.91
CA LEU A 39 11.29 2.48 37.49
C LEU A 39 11.67 1.35 36.53
N ASP A 40 12.71 0.57 36.83
CA ASP A 40 13.09 -0.61 36.05
C ASP A 40 11.97 -1.67 36.07
N ALA A 41 11.38 -1.90 37.24
CA ALA A 41 10.22 -2.78 37.37
C ALA A 41 9.02 -2.26 36.56
N PHE A 42 8.75 -0.97 36.62
CA PHE A 42 7.68 -0.37 35.83
C PHE A 42 7.94 -0.48 34.33
N ALA A 43 9.15 -0.15 33.89
CA ALA A 43 9.56 -0.33 32.49
C ALA A 43 9.44 -1.80 32.03
N LEU A 44 9.74 -2.77 32.91
CA LEU A 44 9.57 -4.20 32.61
C LEU A 44 8.09 -4.54 32.35
N ALA A 45 7.15 -4.00 33.15
CA ALA A 45 5.71 -4.18 32.93
C ALA A 45 5.22 -3.61 31.59
N LEU A 46 5.85 -2.53 31.12
CA LEU A 46 5.56 -1.87 29.83
C LEU A 46 6.22 -2.56 28.62
N GLY A 47 6.87 -3.72 28.80
CA GLY A 47 7.52 -4.44 27.70
C GLY A 47 8.99 -4.10 27.50
N GLY A 48 9.62 -3.47 28.50
CA GLY A 48 11.07 -3.23 28.55
C GLY A 48 11.88 -4.53 28.52
N ARG A 49 13.20 -4.41 28.34
CA ARG A 49 14.11 -5.57 28.30
C ARG A 49 14.13 -6.27 29.65
N GLY A 50 13.81 -7.55 29.67
CA GLY A 50 13.96 -8.39 30.84
C GLY A 50 15.42 -8.80 31.07
N ASP A 51 15.82 -8.91 32.35
CA ASP A 51 17.11 -9.41 32.76
C ASP A 51 16.94 -10.32 33.98
N GLN A 52 17.69 -11.43 34.03
CA GLN A 52 17.66 -12.37 35.16
C GLN A 52 18.04 -11.71 36.49
N SER A 53 18.92 -10.68 36.46
CA SER A 53 19.34 -9.92 37.64
C SER A 53 18.20 -9.12 38.29
N LEU A 54 17.09 -8.91 37.61
CA LEU A 54 15.88 -8.30 38.17
C LEU A 54 15.15 -9.24 39.12
N VAL A 55 15.35 -10.55 39.03
CA VAL A 55 14.71 -11.49 39.96
C VAL A 55 15.40 -11.42 41.31
N ARG A 56 14.59 -11.33 42.38
CA ARG A 56 15.10 -11.30 43.76
C ARG A 56 15.94 -12.53 44.05
N GLN A 57 17.07 -12.37 44.70
CA GLN A 57 17.98 -13.46 45.04
C GLN A 57 17.27 -14.54 45.89
N GLY A 58 17.33 -15.78 45.41
CA GLY A 58 16.69 -16.94 46.04
C GLY A 58 15.24 -17.19 45.61
N MET A 59 14.69 -16.38 44.71
CA MET A 59 13.34 -16.60 44.13
C MET A 59 13.47 -17.15 42.71
N GLU A 60 12.51 -17.97 42.28
CA GLU A 60 12.48 -18.57 40.95
C GLU A 60 12.01 -17.57 39.86
N GLN A 61 11.18 -16.61 40.26
CA GLN A 61 10.60 -15.60 39.37
C GLN A 61 10.27 -14.30 40.12
N GLY A 62 10.25 -13.21 39.36
CA GLY A 62 9.70 -11.93 39.78
C GLY A 62 8.56 -11.51 38.87
N GLN A 63 7.62 -10.72 39.37
CA GLN A 63 6.45 -10.27 38.64
C GLN A 63 6.19 -8.79 38.85
N VAL A 64 5.81 -8.10 37.75
CA VAL A 64 5.31 -6.74 37.80
C VAL A 64 3.97 -6.67 37.08
N THR A 65 3.00 -6.00 37.70
CA THR A 65 1.67 -5.77 37.16
C THR A 65 1.37 -4.28 37.23
N ALA A 66 1.01 -3.68 36.10
CA ALA A 66 0.56 -2.29 36.01
C ALA A 66 -0.88 -2.27 35.47
N ALA A 67 -1.79 -1.62 36.21
CA ALA A 67 -3.18 -1.47 35.84
C ALA A 67 -3.45 -0.03 35.41
N PHE A 68 -4.22 0.12 34.34
CA PHE A 68 -4.50 1.41 33.70
C PHE A 68 -6.00 1.59 33.47
N GLU A 69 -6.49 2.78 33.76
CA GLU A 69 -7.78 3.24 33.26
C GLU A 69 -7.58 3.83 31.85
N VAL A 70 -8.31 3.30 30.86
CA VAL A 70 -8.09 3.63 29.45
C VAL A 70 -9.39 4.11 28.81
N ALA A 71 -9.39 5.33 28.27
CA ALA A 71 -10.51 5.91 27.56
C ALA A 71 -10.95 5.03 26.36
N ARG A 72 -12.23 5.14 25.98
CA ARG A 72 -12.81 4.29 24.92
C ARG A 72 -12.20 4.50 23.54
N ASP A 73 -11.71 5.68 23.28
CA ASP A 73 -11.08 6.12 22.03
C ASP A 73 -9.54 6.03 22.02
N HIS A 74 -8.96 5.46 23.11
CA HIS A 74 -7.51 5.40 23.25
C HIS A 74 -6.87 4.45 22.21
N PRO A 75 -5.73 4.83 21.56
CA PRO A 75 -5.07 4.04 20.51
C PRO A 75 -4.69 2.60 20.92
N ALA A 76 -4.40 2.36 22.20
CA ALA A 76 -4.12 1.02 22.72
C ALA A 76 -5.26 0.02 22.42
N ARG A 77 -6.52 0.48 22.42
CA ARG A 77 -7.68 -0.39 22.15
C ARG A 77 -7.70 -0.89 20.70
N ALA A 78 -7.28 -0.07 19.74
CA ALA A 78 -7.17 -0.49 18.34
C ALA A 78 -6.09 -1.57 18.16
N VAL A 79 -4.95 -1.44 18.85
CA VAL A 79 -3.88 -2.45 18.84
C VAL A 79 -4.39 -3.78 19.40
N LEU A 80 -5.10 -3.73 20.54
CA LEU A 80 -5.59 -4.93 21.21
C LEU A 80 -6.73 -5.61 20.44
N ALA A 81 -7.59 -4.84 19.79
CA ALA A 81 -8.66 -5.37 18.94
C ALA A 81 -8.11 -6.17 17.75
N ALA A 82 -6.98 -5.74 17.18
CA ALA A 82 -6.31 -6.48 16.09
C ALA A 82 -5.82 -7.86 16.52
N ASP A 83 -5.49 -8.04 17.82
CA ASP A 83 -5.05 -9.30 18.40
C ASP A 83 -6.19 -10.04 19.15
N ALA A 84 -7.45 -9.64 18.94
CA ALA A 84 -8.65 -10.19 19.57
C ALA A 84 -8.64 -10.15 21.12
N ILE A 85 -7.94 -9.17 21.71
CA ILE A 85 -7.90 -8.95 23.17
C ILE A 85 -8.97 -7.94 23.54
N SER A 86 -9.96 -8.36 24.35
CA SER A 86 -11.00 -7.46 24.85
C SER A 86 -10.48 -6.59 25.99
N VAL A 87 -10.89 -5.32 25.99
CA VAL A 87 -10.61 -4.36 27.06
C VAL A 87 -11.94 -3.81 27.56
N GLU A 88 -12.25 -4.08 28.81
CA GLU A 88 -13.38 -3.47 29.50
C GLU A 88 -12.99 -2.06 29.99
N ASP A 89 -13.09 -1.77 31.26
CA ASP A 89 -12.73 -0.44 31.80
C ASP A 89 -11.27 -0.35 32.25
N GLU A 90 -10.68 -1.45 32.70
CA GLU A 90 -9.29 -1.53 33.17
C GLU A 90 -8.43 -2.37 32.21
N LEU A 91 -7.22 -1.91 31.95
CA LEU A 91 -6.20 -2.60 31.16
C LEU A 91 -5.04 -3.00 32.06
N ILE A 92 -4.81 -4.32 32.19
CA ILE A 92 -3.78 -4.87 33.08
C ILE A 92 -2.62 -5.39 32.24
N LEU A 93 -1.44 -4.77 32.37
CA LEU A 93 -0.18 -5.23 31.80
C LEU A 93 0.60 -6.00 32.87
N ARG A 94 0.97 -7.25 32.56
CA ARG A 94 1.71 -8.10 33.51
C ARG A 94 2.93 -8.73 32.87
N ARG A 95 4.06 -8.63 33.55
CA ARG A 95 5.32 -9.25 33.14
C ARG A 95 5.82 -10.18 34.23
N VAL A 96 6.23 -11.38 33.83
CA VAL A 96 6.90 -12.36 34.70
C VAL A 96 8.30 -12.60 34.18
N GLN A 97 9.31 -12.38 35.00
CA GLN A 97 10.72 -12.64 34.70
C GLN A 97 11.19 -13.83 35.54
N PHE A 98 11.80 -14.83 34.90
CA PHE A 98 12.35 -16.00 35.58
C PHE A 98 13.84 -15.84 35.82
N ALA A 99 14.37 -16.49 36.86
CA ALA A 99 15.77 -16.50 37.22
C ALA A 99 16.67 -17.18 36.16
N ASP A 100 16.08 -18.02 35.32
CA ASP A 100 16.77 -18.66 34.19
C ASP A 100 16.84 -17.79 32.90
N GLY A 101 16.37 -16.53 32.98
CA GLY A 101 16.35 -15.57 31.89
C GLY A 101 15.10 -15.61 31.02
N ARG A 102 14.24 -16.61 31.15
CA ARG A 102 12.95 -16.66 30.43
C ARG A 102 12.03 -15.56 30.95
N THR A 103 11.06 -15.17 30.09
CA THR A 103 10.10 -14.13 30.44
C THR A 103 8.75 -14.43 29.82
N ARG A 104 7.66 -14.01 30.49
CA ARG A 104 6.29 -14.10 29.97
C ARG A 104 5.59 -12.75 30.08
N ALA A 105 4.79 -12.42 29.08
CA ALA A 105 4.02 -11.18 29.02
C ALA A 105 2.53 -11.51 28.92
N PHE A 106 1.71 -10.72 29.61
CA PHE A 106 0.27 -10.88 29.62
C PHE A 106 -0.42 -9.52 29.53
N ILE A 107 -1.55 -9.48 28.86
CA ILE A 107 -2.50 -8.36 28.87
C ILE A 107 -3.87 -8.91 29.22
N ASN A 108 -4.52 -8.40 30.29
CA ASN A 108 -5.78 -8.91 30.85
C ASN A 108 -5.77 -10.43 31.01
N ASP A 109 -4.69 -10.95 31.61
CA ASP A 109 -4.41 -12.38 31.82
C ASP A 109 -4.24 -13.24 30.56
N GLN A 110 -4.38 -12.68 29.36
CA GLN A 110 -4.08 -13.36 28.10
C GLN A 110 -2.57 -13.27 27.79
N PRO A 111 -1.92 -14.38 27.41
CA PRO A 111 -0.51 -14.38 27.06
C PRO A 111 -0.31 -13.66 25.71
N VAL A 112 0.64 -12.73 25.67
CA VAL A 112 0.98 -11.94 24.50
C VAL A 112 2.47 -11.96 24.20
N SER A 113 2.87 -11.53 22.99
CA SER A 113 4.28 -11.27 22.70
C SER A 113 4.78 -10.04 23.46
N VAL A 114 6.09 -10.01 23.74
CA VAL A 114 6.73 -8.82 24.34
C VAL A 114 6.58 -7.59 23.42
N GLN A 115 6.51 -7.81 22.12
CA GLN A 115 6.34 -6.74 21.14
C GLN A 115 4.96 -6.07 21.26
N ILE A 116 3.89 -6.83 21.37
CA ILE A 116 2.53 -6.31 21.61
C ILE A 116 2.48 -5.59 22.94
N LEU A 117 3.01 -6.22 24.03
CA LEU A 117 3.08 -5.57 25.34
C LEU A 117 3.79 -4.22 25.28
N LYS A 118 4.93 -4.14 24.56
CA LYS A 118 5.70 -2.91 24.38
C LYS A 118 4.95 -1.86 23.56
N GLN A 119 4.26 -2.27 22.51
CA GLN A 119 3.48 -1.35 21.69
C GLN A 119 2.33 -0.71 22.48
N VAL A 120 1.63 -1.51 23.25
CA VAL A 120 0.57 -1.04 24.16
C VAL A 120 1.16 -0.19 25.28
N GLY A 121 2.23 -0.65 25.95
CA GLY A 121 2.90 0.09 27.02
C GLY A 121 3.37 1.47 26.59
N ASN A 122 3.98 1.59 25.41
CA ASN A 122 4.44 2.87 24.86
C ASN A 122 3.30 3.85 24.54
N SER A 123 2.09 3.36 24.30
CA SER A 123 0.92 4.23 24.12
C SER A 123 0.32 4.73 25.43
N LEU A 124 0.62 4.07 26.56
CA LEU A 124 0.08 4.36 27.87
C LEU A 124 1.02 5.21 28.74
N VAL A 125 2.33 4.99 28.60
CA VAL A 125 3.35 5.62 29.45
C VAL A 125 4.56 6.05 28.64
N GLU A 126 5.01 7.26 28.89
CA GLU A 126 6.33 7.73 28.47
C GLU A 126 7.25 7.91 29.68
N ILE A 127 8.39 7.25 29.68
CA ILE A 127 9.41 7.39 30.74
C ILE A 127 10.55 8.28 30.24
N HIS A 128 10.83 9.38 30.94
CA HIS A 128 11.89 10.33 30.65
C HIS A 128 12.99 10.22 31.72
N GLY A 129 14.14 9.63 31.37
CA GLY A 129 15.27 9.42 32.30
C GLY A 129 16.46 8.79 31.59
N GLN A 130 17.48 8.39 32.37
CA GLN A 130 18.75 7.85 31.83
C GLN A 130 18.59 6.58 30.96
N HIS A 131 17.45 5.91 30.98
CA HIS A 131 17.28 4.58 30.39
C HIS A 131 16.38 4.52 29.15
N ASP A 132 15.66 5.58 28.76
CA ASP A 132 14.72 5.50 27.63
C ASP A 132 14.64 6.77 26.74
N GLU A 133 15.79 7.23 26.28
CA GLU A 133 15.90 8.35 25.32
C GLU A 133 15.41 7.97 23.89
N ARG A 134 14.99 6.71 23.65
CA ARG A 134 14.81 6.16 22.30
C ARG A 134 13.60 6.69 21.55
N ALA A 135 12.51 7.04 22.24
CA ALA A 135 11.27 7.48 21.56
C ALA A 135 11.45 8.83 20.82
N LEU A 136 12.34 9.71 21.31
CA LEU A 136 12.63 11.01 20.70
C LEU A 136 13.86 11.00 19.77
N ILE A 137 14.50 9.84 19.56
CA ILE A 137 15.59 9.69 18.57
C ILE A 137 15.02 9.57 17.15
N ASP A 138 13.80 9.07 17.00
CA ASP A 138 13.18 8.81 15.71
C ASP A 138 12.54 10.08 15.12
N ALA A 139 12.97 10.45 13.91
CA ALA A 139 12.42 11.57 13.15
C ALA A 139 10.90 11.38 12.85
N GLY A 140 10.42 10.14 12.74
CA GLY A 140 9.00 9.84 12.61
C GLY A 140 8.18 10.27 13.83
N THR A 141 8.76 10.15 15.03
CA THR A 141 8.15 10.64 16.27
C THR A 141 8.10 12.17 16.31
N HIS A 142 9.18 12.87 15.91
CA HIS A 142 9.18 14.33 15.83
C HIS A 142 8.09 14.87 14.91
N ARG A 143 7.90 14.25 13.74
CA ARG A 143 6.83 14.61 12.81
C ARG A 143 5.45 14.42 13.42
N ARG A 144 5.20 13.28 14.08
CA ARG A 144 3.89 13.03 14.73
C ARG A 144 3.59 14.03 15.83
N LEU A 145 4.57 14.38 16.64
CA LEU A 145 4.45 15.42 17.68
C LEU A 145 4.16 16.79 17.08
N LEU A 146 4.81 17.13 15.96
CA LEU A 146 4.55 18.35 15.23
C LEU A 146 3.13 18.38 14.65
N ASP A 147 2.69 17.27 14.04
CA ASP A 147 1.34 17.14 13.48
C ASP A 147 0.28 17.24 14.59
N ALA A 148 0.48 16.60 15.74
CA ALA A 148 -0.39 16.69 16.91
C ALA A 148 -0.44 18.13 17.46
N PHE A 149 0.70 18.80 17.61
CA PHE A 149 0.77 20.20 18.05
C PHE A 149 0.00 21.13 17.11
N GLY A 150 0.15 20.94 15.80
CA GLY A 150 -0.53 21.73 14.78
C GLY A 150 -2.00 21.36 14.55
N GLY A 151 -2.51 20.26 15.12
CA GLY A 151 -3.83 19.70 14.81
C GLY A 151 -3.94 19.24 13.35
N LEU A 152 -2.85 18.65 12.82
CA LEU A 152 -2.70 18.27 11.40
C LEU A 152 -2.98 16.79 11.13
N GLU A 153 -3.40 16.01 12.13
CA GLU A 153 -3.61 14.56 12.01
C GLU A 153 -4.61 14.22 10.90
N GLY A 154 -5.67 14.99 10.77
CA GLY A 154 -6.65 14.80 9.71
C GLY A 154 -6.08 15.08 8.31
N GLN A 155 -5.18 16.07 8.18
CA GLN A 155 -4.48 16.34 6.91
C GLN A 155 -3.45 15.26 6.60
N ALA A 156 -2.72 14.77 7.60
CA ALA A 156 -1.77 13.67 7.47
C ALA A 156 -2.46 12.37 7.03
N ALA A 157 -3.59 12.01 7.65
CA ALA A 157 -4.40 10.86 7.26
C ALA A 157 -4.94 10.98 5.81
N LYS A 158 -5.36 12.19 5.40
CA LYS A 158 -5.75 12.45 4.01
C LYS A 158 -4.61 12.23 3.03
N VAL A 159 -3.40 12.69 3.34
CA VAL A 159 -2.20 12.48 2.50
C VAL A 159 -1.86 11.01 2.39
N GLU A 160 -1.96 10.25 3.47
CA GLU A 160 -1.73 8.80 3.48
C GLU A 160 -2.75 8.05 2.60
N ALA A 161 -4.03 8.39 2.70
CA ALA A 161 -5.07 7.81 1.84
C ALA A 161 -4.84 8.13 0.35
N LEU A 162 -4.45 9.37 0.03
CA LEU A 162 -4.14 9.77 -1.34
C LEU A 162 -2.85 9.11 -1.87
N TRP A 163 -1.88 8.83 -1.01
CA TRP A 163 -0.70 8.05 -1.38
C TRP A 163 -1.07 6.63 -1.79
N THR A 164 -1.92 5.96 -1.02
CA THR A 164 -2.41 4.61 -1.34
C THR A 164 -3.16 4.60 -2.66
N ALA A 165 -4.11 5.52 -2.84
CA ALA A 165 -4.87 5.66 -4.09
C ALA A 165 -3.96 5.93 -5.32
N ARG A 166 -2.91 6.75 -5.15
CA ARG A 166 -1.89 6.99 -6.18
C ARG A 166 -1.15 5.71 -6.55
N GLN A 167 -0.69 4.94 -5.56
CA GLN A 167 0.02 3.67 -5.80
C GLN A 167 -0.86 2.65 -6.53
N GLU A 168 -2.11 2.52 -6.12
CA GLU A 168 -3.08 1.62 -6.75
C GLU A 168 -3.35 2.02 -8.21
N ALA A 169 -3.58 3.32 -8.48
CA ALA A 169 -3.83 3.82 -9.82
C ALA A 169 -2.60 3.64 -10.74
N GLN A 170 -1.40 3.92 -10.24
CA GLN A 170 -0.15 3.72 -10.99
C GLN A 170 0.10 2.23 -11.30
N ALA A 171 -0.10 1.35 -10.31
CA ALA A 171 0.06 -0.09 -10.49
C ALA A 171 -0.96 -0.65 -11.51
N ALA A 172 -2.21 -0.19 -11.48
CA ALA A 172 -3.25 -0.59 -12.42
C ALA A 172 -2.92 -0.15 -13.86
N ALA A 173 -2.44 1.09 -14.04
CA ALA A 173 -2.04 1.60 -15.35
C ALA A 173 -0.85 0.83 -15.93
N GLU A 174 0.19 0.57 -15.14
CA GLU A 174 1.40 -0.15 -15.58
C GLU A 174 1.12 -1.63 -15.89
N ALA A 175 0.30 -2.30 -15.07
CA ALA A 175 -0.13 -3.67 -15.33
C ALA A 175 -0.89 -3.77 -16.66
N HIS A 176 -1.87 -2.88 -16.87
CA HIS A 176 -2.67 -2.88 -18.08
C HIS A 176 -1.86 -2.46 -19.32
N LYS A 177 -0.91 -1.53 -19.18
CA LYS A 177 0.02 -1.15 -20.22
C LYS A 177 0.84 -2.33 -20.73
N SER A 178 1.37 -3.15 -19.83
CA SER A 178 2.11 -4.36 -20.19
C SER A 178 1.24 -5.37 -20.95
N GLU A 179 -0.04 -5.49 -20.63
CA GLU A 179 -1.00 -6.33 -21.35
C GLU A 179 -1.27 -5.80 -22.77
N VAL A 180 -1.51 -4.49 -22.90
CA VAL A 180 -1.75 -3.84 -24.20
C VAL A 180 -0.50 -3.92 -25.09
N GLU A 181 0.69 -3.70 -24.56
CA GLU A 181 1.94 -3.82 -25.33
C GLU A 181 2.20 -5.25 -25.83
N ARG A 182 1.82 -6.27 -25.04
CA ARG A 182 1.87 -7.66 -25.48
C ARG A 182 0.86 -7.91 -26.61
N ALA A 183 -0.39 -7.46 -26.44
CA ALA A 183 -1.43 -7.60 -27.43
C ALA A 183 -1.11 -6.84 -28.74
N LYS A 184 -0.47 -5.68 -28.68
CA LYS A 184 -0.04 -4.92 -29.86
C LYS A 184 0.96 -5.68 -30.73
N ARG A 185 1.94 -6.37 -30.14
CA ARG A 185 2.92 -7.16 -30.89
C ARG A 185 2.27 -8.27 -31.73
N GLU A 186 1.15 -8.81 -31.28
CA GLU A 186 0.33 -9.78 -32.00
C GLU A 186 -0.66 -9.06 -32.95
N GLY A 187 -1.06 -7.83 -32.61
CA GLY A 187 -2.11 -7.06 -33.25
C GLY A 187 -1.77 -6.57 -34.66
N ASP A 188 -0.51 -6.24 -34.95
CA ASP A 188 -0.10 -5.76 -36.28
C ASP A 188 -0.28 -6.86 -37.33
N TRP A 189 0.08 -8.09 -37.00
CA TRP A 189 -0.17 -9.23 -37.86
C TRP A 189 -1.69 -9.49 -38.02
N LEU A 190 -2.44 -9.43 -36.92
CA LEU A 190 -3.90 -9.62 -36.94
C LEU A 190 -4.60 -8.57 -37.82
N ARG A 191 -4.24 -7.28 -37.74
CA ARG A 191 -4.82 -6.22 -38.57
C ARG A 191 -4.59 -6.49 -40.05
N HIS A 192 -3.36 -6.92 -40.43
CA HIS A 192 -3.05 -7.29 -41.82
C HIS A 192 -3.86 -8.53 -42.26
N ALA A 193 -3.94 -9.54 -41.44
CA ALA A 193 -4.73 -10.75 -41.73
C ALA A 193 -6.21 -10.45 -41.89
N VAL A 194 -6.78 -9.60 -41.03
CA VAL A 194 -8.19 -9.15 -41.13
C VAL A 194 -8.44 -8.36 -42.39
N ASP A 195 -7.56 -7.41 -42.75
CA ASP A 195 -7.72 -6.64 -44.01
C ASP A 195 -7.72 -7.54 -45.25
N GLU A 196 -6.83 -8.51 -45.31
CA GLU A 196 -6.74 -9.48 -46.38
C GLU A 196 -7.97 -10.39 -46.44
N LEU A 197 -8.43 -10.96 -45.32
CA LEU A 197 -9.61 -11.83 -45.26
C LEU A 197 -10.90 -11.06 -45.55
N ASN A 198 -11.03 -9.81 -45.09
CA ASN A 198 -12.16 -8.96 -45.37
C ASN A 198 -12.25 -8.58 -46.85
N LYS A 199 -11.09 -8.28 -47.50
CA LYS A 199 -11.00 -8.05 -48.96
C LYS A 199 -11.37 -9.31 -49.73
N LEU A 200 -10.92 -10.48 -49.29
CA LEU A 200 -11.26 -11.76 -49.91
C LEU A 200 -12.72 -12.12 -49.67
N SER A 201 -13.30 -11.72 -48.54
CA SER A 201 -14.72 -11.96 -48.17
C SER A 201 -15.21 -13.41 -48.43
N PRO A 202 -14.50 -14.42 -47.89
CA PRO A 202 -14.82 -15.83 -48.15
C PRO A 202 -16.19 -16.23 -47.57
N GLN A 203 -16.93 -17.05 -48.32
CA GLN A 203 -18.22 -17.59 -47.90
C GLN A 203 -18.11 -19.07 -47.55
N ALA A 204 -18.92 -19.52 -46.59
CA ALA A 204 -18.97 -20.95 -46.26
C ALA A 204 -19.57 -21.74 -47.44
N GLY A 205 -18.95 -22.86 -47.81
CA GLY A 205 -19.39 -23.70 -48.96
C GLY A 205 -19.03 -23.13 -50.33
N GLU A 206 -18.38 -21.96 -50.41
CA GLU A 206 -18.01 -21.29 -51.65
C GLU A 206 -17.06 -22.14 -52.53
N GLU A 207 -16.05 -22.76 -51.88
CA GLU A 207 -15.08 -23.60 -52.60
C GLU A 207 -15.78 -24.76 -53.30
N THR A 208 -16.69 -25.47 -52.62
CA THR A 208 -17.43 -26.63 -53.15
C THR A 208 -18.30 -26.19 -54.34
N ALA A 209 -19.05 -25.11 -54.16
CA ALA A 209 -19.93 -24.59 -55.22
C ALA A 209 -19.15 -24.15 -56.46
N LEU A 210 -18.03 -23.44 -56.26
CA LEU A 210 -17.16 -23.03 -57.36
C LEU A 210 -16.46 -24.21 -58.04
N ALA A 211 -16.03 -25.23 -57.27
CA ALA A 211 -15.39 -26.42 -57.80
C ALA A 211 -16.38 -27.26 -58.67
N GLU A 212 -17.63 -27.40 -58.21
CA GLU A 212 -18.71 -28.04 -58.96
C GLU A 212 -19.03 -27.26 -60.26
N ARG A 213 -19.17 -25.90 -60.15
CA ARG A 213 -19.42 -25.05 -61.28
C ARG A 213 -18.30 -25.12 -62.30
N ARG A 214 -17.01 -25.05 -61.84
CA ARG A 214 -15.81 -25.22 -62.67
C ARG A 214 -15.85 -26.54 -63.43
N THR A 215 -16.14 -27.65 -62.75
CA THR A 215 -16.21 -28.99 -63.35
C THR A 215 -17.29 -29.04 -64.43
N ALA A 216 -18.48 -28.51 -64.15
CA ALA A 216 -19.57 -28.45 -65.12
C ALA A 216 -19.18 -27.60 -66.35
N MET A 217 -18.54 -26.45 -66.13
CA MET A 217 -18.09 -25.57 -67.23
C MET A 217 -17.01 -26.22 -68.09
N MET A 218 -16.02 -26.90 -67.47
CA MET A 218 -14.98 -27.64 -68.20
C MET A 218 -15.59 -28.77 -69.06
N GLN A 219 -16.63 -29.45 -68.55
CA GLN A 219 -17.36 -30.46 -69.33
C GLN A 219 -18.10 -29.81 -70.49
N ALA A 220 -18.79 -28.70 -70.24
CA ALA A 220 -19.54 -27.96 -71.30
C ALA A 220 -18.56 -27.41 -72.37
N GLU A 221 -17.38 -26.90 -71.97
CA GLU A 221 -16.31 -26.47 -72.92
C GLU A 221 -15.92 -27.59 -73.85
N LYS A 222 -15.59 -28.76 -73.30
CA LYS A 222 -15.18 -29.93 -74.06
C LYS A 222 -16.30 -30.39 -75.03
N VAL A 223 -17.57 -30.45 -74.57
CA VAL A 223 -18.70 -30.78 -75.43
C VAL A 223 -18.89 -29.73 -76.51
N ALA A 224 -18.77 -28.42 -76.18
CA ALA A 224 -18.87 -27.36 -77.16
C ALA A 224 -17.76 -27.43 -78.23
N GLU A 225 -16.54 -27.83 -77.80
CA GLU A 225 -15.43 -28.06 -78.75
C GLU A 225 -15.69 -29.23 -79.69
N ASP A 226 -16.15 -30.36 -79.15
CA ASP A 226 -16.54 -31.55 -79.98
C ASP A 226 -17.68 -31.24 -80.94
N LEU A 227 -18.68 -30.45 -80.52
CA LEU A 227 -19.79 -30.00 -81.38
C LEU A 227 -19.27 -29.04 -82.47
N ARG A 228 -18.33 -28.08 -82.13
CA ARG A 228 -17.73 -27.20 -83.16
C ARG A 228 -16.94 -27.99 -84.19
N ASN A 229 -16.18 -28.99 -83.75
CA ASN A 229 -15.39 -29.84 -84.61
C ASN A 229 -16.32 -30.66 -85.52
N ALA A 230 -17.46 -31.24 -85.03
CA ALA A 230 -18.45 -31.92 -85.82
C ALA A 230 -19.13 -30.98 -86.82
N HIS A 231 -19.46 -29.76 -86.40
CA HIS A 231 -20.01 -28.74 -87.27
C HIS A 231 -19.08 -28.36 -88.42
N GLU A 232 -17.76 -28.16 -88.09
CA GLU A 232 -16.74 -27.84 -89.08
C GLU A 232 -16.59 -28.94 -90.15
N VAL A 233 -16.72 -30.23 -89.77
CA VAL A 233 -16.67 -31.34 -90.67
C VAL A 233 -17.89 -31.32 -91.66
N ILE A 234 -19.08 -30.95 -91.17
CA ILE A 234 -20.30 -30.98 -91.99
C ILE A 234 -20.51 -29.68 -92.74
N ALA A 235 -20.28 -28.54 -92.11
CA ALA A 235 -20.57 -27.18 -92.67
C ALA A 235 -19.37 -26.32 -93.00
N GLY A 236 -18.12 -26.74 -92.60
CA GLY A 236 -16.92 -26.01 -92.83
C GLY A 236 -16.40 -25.98 -94.31
N VAL A 237 -15.28 -25.30 -94.51
CA VAL A 237 -14.75 -25.13 -95.87
C VAL A 237 -14.42 -26.43 -96.60
N ASN A 238 -14.08 -27.47 -95.86
CA ASN A 238 -13.72 -28.80 -96.36
C ASN A 238 -14.95 -29.80 -96.38
N SER A 239 -16.16 -29.32 -96.16
CA SER A 239 -17.35 -30.15 -96.10
C SER A 239 -17.59 -30.89 -97.49
N SER A 240 -18.02 -32.15 -97.37
CA SER A 240 -18.37 -32.95 -98.55
C SER A 240 -19.71 -32.55 -99.15
N VAL A 241 -20.49 -31.71 -98.51
CA VAL A 241 -21.87 -31.33 -98.93
C VAL A 241 -21.91 -30.65 -100.29
N PRO A 242 -20.99 -29.64 -100.58
CA PRO A 242 -20.98 -29.07 -101.95
C PRO A 242 -20.55 -30.04 -103.04
N ALA A 243 -19.66 -30.98 -102.70
CA ALA A 243 -19.22 -32.01 -103.66
C ALA A 243 -20.33 -32.98 -103.97
N LEU A 244 -21.05 -33.45 -102.96
CA LEU A 244 -22.25 -34.34 -103.08
C LEU A 244 -23.34 -33.65 -103.90
N SER A 245 -23.66 -32.41 -103.62
CA SER A 245 -24.64 -31.61 -104.43
C SER A 245 -24.22 -31.46 -105.84
N GLY A 246 -22.88 -31.32 -106.11
CA GLY A 246 -22.36 -31.30 -107.45
C GLY A 246 -22.49 -32.62 -108.21
N VAL A 247 -22.34 -33.75 -107.51
CA VAL A 247 -22.53 -35.11 -108.03
C VAL A 247 -23.97 -35.35 -108.39
N ILE A 248 -24.95 -35.01 -107.48
CA ILE A 248 -26.37 -35.12 -107.70
C ILE A 248 -26.75 -34.36 -109.00
N ARG A 249 -26.41 -33.10 -109.09
CA ARG A 249 -26.70 -32.30 -110.33
C ARG A 249 -26.15 -32.90 -111.62
N LYS A 250 -25.01 -33.60 -111.57
CA LYS A 250 -24.43 -34.30 -112.72
C LYS A 250 -25.23 -35.56 -113.04
N LEU A 251 -25.64 -36.31 -112.02
CA LEU A 251 -26.45 -37.53 -112.24
C LEU A 251 -27.87 -37.20 -112.69
N GLU A 252 -28.51 -36.19 -112.14
CA GLU A 252 -29.83 -35.74 -112.57
C GLU A 252 -29.88 -35.39 -114.05
N ARG A 253 -28.81 -34.67 -114.57
CA ARG A 253 -28.72 -34.36 -115.98
C ARG A 253 -28.62 -35.61 -116.89
N ARG A 254 -28.19 -36.74 -116.34
CA ARG A 254 -28.11 -38.02 -117.05
C ARG A 254 -29.28 -38.98 -116.81
N ALA A 255 -30.18 -38.66 -115.88
CA ALA A 255 -31.28 -39.48 -115.48
C ALA A 255 -32.18 -39.82 -116.66
N ALA A 256 -32.37 -38.89 -117.66
CA ALA A 256 -33.20 -39.18 -118.86
C ALA A 256 -32.53 -40.22 -119.77
N GLN A 257 -31.22 -40.53 -119.67
CA GLN A 257 -30.50 -41.51 -120.46
C GLN A 257 -30.52 -42.95 -119.88
N ALA A 258 -30.62 -43.07 -118.58
CA ALA A 258 -30.64 -44.35 -117.87
C ALA A 258 -31.41 -44.26 -116.49
N PRO A 259 -32.75 -44.07 -116.58
CA PRO A 259 -33.57 -43.79 -115.39
C PRO A 259 -33.48 -44.87 -114.27
N GLY A 260 -33.52 -46.13 -114.61
CA GLY A 260 -33.51 -47.25 -113.70
C GLY A 260 -32.17 -47.40 -112.93
N LEU A 261 -31.09 -46.87 -113.44
CA LEU A 261 -29.74 -46.86 -112.77
C LEU A 261 -29.44 -45.59 -112.00
N VAL A 262 -29.94 -44.46 -112.44
CA VAL A 262 -29.60 -43.15 -111.85
C VAL A 262 -30.57 -42.65 -110.82
N GLU A 263 -31.90 -42.85 -111.02
CA GLU A 263 -32.93 -42.36 -110.11
C GLU A 263 -32.79 -42.90 -108.64
N PRO A 264 -32.51 -44.21 -108.45
CA PRO A 264 -32.38 -44.76 -107.08
C PRO A 264 -31.14 -44.14 -106.35
N THR A 265 -30.04 -43.90 -107.16
CA THR A 265 -28.81 -43.33 -106.61
C THR A 265 -28.97 -41.86 -106.25
N VAL A 266 -29.65 -41.08 -107.12
CA VAL A 266 -29.97 -39.66 -106.85
C VAL A 266 -30.88 -39.56 -105.62
N LYS A 267 -31.92 -40.37 -105.56
CA LYS A 267 -32.83 -40.40 -104.36
C LYS A 267 -32.06 -40.72 -103.09
N ALA A 268 -31.13 -41.64 -103.08
CA ALA A 268 -30.28 -41.97 -101.91
C ALA A 268 -29.39 -40.87 -101.52
N LEU A 269 -28.73 -40.15 -102.50
CA LEU A 269 -27.90 -39.01 -102.28
C LEU A 269 -28.67 -37.78 -101.81
N ASP A 270 -29.85 -37.52 -102.30
CA ASP A 270 -30.79 -36.48 -101.83
C ASP A 270 -31.18 -36.75 -100.36
N ALA A 271 -31.54 -37.97 -100.03
CA ALA A 271 -31.82 -38.37 -98.65
C ALA A 271 -30.59 -38.16 -97.73
N ALA A 272 -29.40 -38.48 -98.26
CA ALA A 272 -28.17 -38.24 -97.48
C ALA A 272 -27.91 -36.74 -97.28
N LEU A 273 -28.10 -35.90 -98.30
CA LEU A 273 -27.96 -34.45 -98.11
C LEU A 273 -29.00 -33.86 -97.17
N ALA A 274 -30.22 -34.30 -97.23
CA ALA A 274 -31.24 -33.87 -96.30
C ALA A 274 -30.91 -34.25 -94.87
N ALA A 275 -30.37 -35.47 -94.66
CA ALA A 275 -29.90 -35.91 -93.35
C ALA A 275 -28.70 -35.10 -92.82
N LEU A 276 -27.75 -34.71 -93.74
CA LEU A 276 -26.63 -33.85 -93.37
C LEU A 276 -27.09 -32.42 -93.04
N ASP A 277 -28.08 -31.87 -93.78
CA ASP A 277 -28.64 -30.55 -93.45
C ASP A 277 -29.40 -30.54 -92.13
N GLU A 278 -30.15 -31.59 -91.84
CA GLU A 278 -30.79 -31.77 -90.54
C GLU A 278 -29.72 -31.89 -89.40
N THR A 279 -28.68 -32.68 -89.63
CA THR A 279 -27.55 -32.80 -88.69
C THR A 279 -26.90 -31.49 -88.44
N ARG A 280 -26.65 -30.66 -89.49
CA ARG A 280 -26.10 -29.30 -89.36
C ARG A 280 -27.00 -28.42 -88.48
N SER A 281 -28.33 -28.47 -88.77
CA SER A 281 -29.32 -27.70 -88.01
C SER A 281 -29.35 -28.09 -86.52
N GLN A 282 -29.24 -29.38 -86.23
CA GLN A 282 -29.19 -29.92 -84.86
C GLN A 282 -27.85 -29.47 -84.14
N LEU A 283 -26.74 -29.51 -84.88
CA LEU A 283 -25.46 -29.05 -84.33
C LEU A 283 -25.45 -27.54 -84.01
N GLU A 284 -26.01 -26.73 -84.95
CA GLU A 284 -26.15 -25.28 -84.73
C GLU A 284 -27.12 -25.00 -83.55
N ALA A 285 -28.19 -25.74 -83.37
CA ALA A 285 -29.06 -25.60 -82.22
C ALA A 285 -28.36 -26.01 -80.93
N ALA A 286 -27.64 -27.13 -80.94
CA ALA A 286 -26.88 -27.61 -79.80
C ALA A 286 -25.76 -26.61 -79.40
N LEU A 287 -25.05 -26.01 -80.37
CA LEU A 287 -24.02 -24.98 -80.12
C LEU A 287 -24.63 -23.70 -79.55
N ARG A 288 -25.81 -23.27 -79.94
CA ARG A 288 -26.54 -22.15 -79.34
C ARG A 288 -26.99 -22.43 -77.90
N THR A 289 -27.25 -23.69 -77.58
CA THR A 289 -27.65 -24.11 -76.23
C THR A 289 -26.48 -24.42 -75.32
N ALA A 290 -25.30 -24.70 -75.87
CA ALA A 290 -24.08 -24.90 -75.11
C ALA A 290 -23.56 -23.52 -74.60
N ASP A 291 -24.16 -23.09 -73.47
CA ASP A 291 -23.82 -21.81 -72.74
C ASP A 291 -22.49 -21.96 -72.06
N PHE A 292 -21.38 -21.58 -72.74
CA PHE A 292 -20.05 -21.59 -72.23
C PHE A 292 -19.43 -20.18 -72.36
N ASP A 293 -19.21 -19.52 -71.19
CA ASP A 293 -18.47 -18.25 -71.09
C ASP A 293 -17.03 -18.49 -70.57
N PRO A 294 -16.01 -18.38 -71.40
CA PRO A 294 -14.61 -18.53 -71.00
C PRO A 294 -14.20 -17.55 -69.88
N ALA A 295 -14.73 -16.33 -69.86
CA ALA A 295 -14.40 -15.33 -68.86
C ALA A 295 -15.01 -15.68 -67.50
N GLU A 296 -16.15 -16.39 -67.49
CA GLU A 296 -16.73 -16.92 -66.23
C GLU A 296 -15.83 -18.04 -65.65
N LEU A 297 -15.33 -18.93 -66.49
CA LEU A 297 -14.42 -19.99 -66.03
C LEU A 297 -13.14 -19.42 -65.44
N GLU A 298 -12.51 -18.44 -66.10
CA GLU A 298 -11.33 -17.77 -65.61
C GLU A 298 -11.57 -17.08 -64.24
N ARG A 299 -12.69 -16.37 -64.08
CA ARG A 299 -13.11 -15.77 -62.80
C ARG A 299 -13.28 -16.80 -61.70
N ILE A 300 -13.86 -17.96 -62.00
CA ILE A 300 -14.02 -19.06 -61.02
C ILE A 300 -12.65 -19.62 -60.64
N GLU A 301 -11.76 -19.82 -61.58
CA GLU A 301 -10.42 -20.35 -61.30
C GLU A 301 -9.59 -19.38 -60.48
N GLU A 302 -9.58 -18.09 -60.82
CA GLU A 302 -8.92 -17.06 -60.02
C GLU A 302 -9.50 -17.01 -58.59
N ARG A 303 -10.81 -17.07 -58.45
CA ARG A 303 -11.47 -17.07 -57.14
C ARG A 303 -11.11 -18.30 -56.29
N LEU A 304 -11.15 -19.50 -56.91
CA LEU A 304 -10.71 -20.75 -56.23
C LEU A 304 -9.25 -20.70 -55.84
N PHE A 305 -8.40 -20.17 -56.72
CA PHE A 305 -6.97 -20.00 -56.41
C PHE A 305 -6.75 -19.08 -55.19
N ALA A 306 -7.43 -17.93 -55.17
CA ALA A 306 -7.36 -16.97 -54.06
C ALA A 306 -7.82 -17.57 -52.73
N LEU A 307 -8.97 -18.27 -52.72
CA LEU A 307 -9.54 -18.95 -51.54
C LEU A 307 -8.58 -20.03 -51.02
N ARG A 308 -8.05 -20.88 -51.88
CA ARG A 308 -7.09 -21.94 -51.54
C ARG A 308 -5.75 -21.40 -51.08
N ALA A 309 -5.27 -20.30 -51.66
CA ALA A 309 -4.06 -19.63 -51.24
C ALA A 309 -4.21 -19.07 -49.82
N ALA A 310 -5.36 -18.46 -49.49
CA ALA A 310 -5.70 -18.00 -48.17
C ALA A 310 -5.78 -19.16 -47.16
N GLY A 311 -6.48 -20.26 -47.55
CA GLY A 311 -6.54 -21.47 -46.71
C GLY A 311 -5.18 -22.02 -46.32
N ARG A 312 -4.26 -22.12 -47.28
CA ARG A 312 -2.86 -22.53 -47.05
C ARG A 312 -2.11 -21.53 -46.18
N LYS A 313 -2.25 -20.22 -46.45
CA LYS A 313 -1.58 -19.15 -45.69
C LYS A 313 -1.95 -19.13 -44.23
N TYR A 314 -3.25 -19.30 -43.95
CA TYR A 314 -3.80 -19.29 -42.58
C TYR A 314 -3.92 -20.68 -41.95
N ASN A 315 -3.53 -21.73 -42.69
CA ASN A 315 -3.55 -23.13 -42.25
C ASN A 315 -4.92 -23.60 -41.73
N VAL A 316 -5.97 -23.22 -42.45
CA VAL A 316 -7.35 -23.63 -42.18
C VAL A 316 -8.04 -24.08 -43.47
N PRO A 317 -9.07 -24.96 -43.42
CA PRO A 317 -9.92 -25.24 -44.55
C PRO A 317 -10.58 -23.96 -45.11
N VAL A 318 -10.81 -23.90 -46.40
CA VAL A 318 -11.44 -22.71 -47.07
C VAL A 318 -12.77 -22.35 -46.43
N ASP A 319 -13.56 -23.33 -46.06
CA ASP A 319 -14.86 -23.13 -45.41
C ASP A 319 -14.78 -22.47 -44.04
N GLU A 320 -13.64 -22.58 -43.35
CA GLU A 320 -13.40 -21.97 -42.07
C GLU A 320 -12.84 -20.54 -42.13
N LEU A 321 -12.42 -20.06 -43.32
CA LEU A 321 -11.87 -18.73 -43.52
C LEU A 321 -12.82 -17.61 -43.07
N SER A 322 -14.12 -17.76 -43.28
CA SER A 322 -15.13 -16.79 -42.83
C SER A 322 -15.27 -16.73 -41.31
N ALA A 323 -15.17 -17.88 -40.63
CA ALA A 323 -15.19 -17.96 -39.19
C ALA A 323 -13.89 -17.37 -38.58
N LEU A 324 -12.75 -17.65 -39.21
CA LEU A 324 -11.44 -17.09 -38.82
C LEU A 324 -11.43 -15.57 -38.97
N ALA A 325 -11.98 -15.02 -40.06
CA ALA A 325 -12.11 -13.57 -40.26
C ALA A 325 -12.94 -12.93 -39.12
N ARG A 326 -14.05 -13.53 -38.74
CA ARG A 326 -14.88 -13.05 -37.61
C ARG A 326 -14.12 -13.12 -36.29
N LYS A 327 -13.40 -14.20 -36.03
CA LYS A 327 -12.57 -14.33 -34.80
C LYS A 327 -11.52 -13.23 -34.74
N TYR A 328 -10.73 -13.02 -35.78
CA TYR A 328 -9.69 -12.00 -35.82
C TYR A 328 -10.23 -10.58 -35.70
N ASN A 329 -11.39 -10.27 -36.27
CA ASN A 329 -12.09 -9.00 -36.06
C ASN A 329 -12.48 -8.80 -34.59
N GLY A 330 -12.93 -9.84 -33.90
CA GLY A 330 -13.22 -9.81 -32.46
C GLY A 330 -11.96 -9.56 -31.62
N ASP A 331 -10.87 -10.23 -31.95
CA ASP A 331 -9.57 -10.07 -31.26
C ASP A 331 -9.04 -8.63 -31.41
N ILE A 332 -9.14 -8.01 -32.58
CA ILE A 332 -8.77 -6.59 -32.80
C ILE A 332 -9.66 -5.66 -31.96
N ALA A 333 -10.97 -5.88 -31.93
CA ALA A 333 -11.87 -5.05 -31.14
C ALA A 333 -11.52 -5.09 -29.63
N LEU A 334 -11.06 -6.24 -29.13
CA LEU A 334 -10.58 -6.38 -27.74
C LEU A 334 -9.27 -5.60 -27.51
N ILE A 335 -8.36 -5.58 -28.50
CA ILE A 335 -7.11 -4.81 -28.43
C ILE A 335 -7.42 -3.30 -28.38
N ASP A 336 -8.30 -2.82 -29.26
CA ASP A 336 -8.68 -1.40 -29.35
C ASP A 336 -9.41 -0.95 -28.05
N ALA A 337 -10.29 -1.77 -27.50
CA ALA A 337 -10.91 -1.51 -26.19
C ALA A 337 -9.88 -1.48 -25.05
N GLY A 338 -8.84 -2.33 -25.14
CA GLY A 338 -7.71 -2.32 -24.20
C GLY A 338 -6.94 -1.00 -24.22
N GLU A 339 -6.71 -0.42 -25.39
CA GLU A 339 -6.04 0.89 -25.54
C GLU A 339 -6.87 2.04 -24.96
N GLU A 340 -8.16 2.06 -25.17
CA GLU A 340 -9.05 3.06 -24.55
C GLU A 340 -9.05 2.95 -23.01
N LYS A 341 -9.10 1.73 -22.50
CA LYS A 341 -9.00 1.48 -21.04
C LYS A 341 -7.66 1.94 -20.50
N LEU A 342 -6.54 1.71 -21.22
CA LEU A 342 -5.22 2.20 -20.83
C LEU A 342 -5.20 3.72 -20.68
N LYS A 343 -5.72 4.45 -21.66
CA LYS A 343 -5.82 5.91 -21.60
C LYS A 343 -6.61 6.39 -20.39
N ALA A 344 -7.73 5.72 -20.08
CA ALA A 344 -8.53 6.04 -18.90
C ALA A 344 -7.76 5.80 -17.59
N LEU A 345 -7.00 4.70 -17.48
CA LEU A 345 -6.17 4.40 -16.32
C LEU A 345 -5.00 5.38 -16.17
N GLU A 346 -4.35 5.79 -17.26
CA GLU A 346 -3.28 6.80 -17.25
C GLU A 346 -3.80 8.16 -16.77
N VAL A 347 -4.98 8.56 -17.21
CA VAL A 347 -5.65 9.78 -16.74
C VAL A 347 -5.97 9.69 -15.25
N ALA A 348 -6.49 8.56 -14.78
CA ALA A 348 -6.77 8.33 -13.36
C ALA A 348 -5.48 8.38 -12.52
N ALA A 349 -4.40 7.77 -12.97
CA ALA A 349 -3.09 7.82 -12.31
C ALA A 349 -2.53 9.24 -12.23
N ALA A 350 -2.63 10.03 -13.31
CA ALA A 350 -2.21 11.43 -13.33
C ALA A 350 -3.05 12.31 -12.37
N GLN A 351 -4.36 12.06 -12.28
CA GLN A 351 -5.24 12.75 -11.34
C GLN A 351 -4.92 12.40 -9.88
N ALA A 352 -4.67 11.12 -9.58
CA ALA A 352 -4.28 10.67 -8.24
C ALA A 352 -2.92 11.25 -7.83
N GLU A 353 -1.93 11.30 -8.75
CA GLU A 353 -0.64 11.98 -8.54
C GLU A 353 -0.82 13.47 -8.21
N ALA A 354 -1.62 14.19 -8.98
CA ALA A 354 -1.87 15.62 -8.79
C ALA A 354 -2.57 15.89 -7.45
N ALA A 355 -3.55 15.06 -7.07
CA ALA A 355 -4.28 15.16 -5.80
C ALA A 355 -3.34 14.93 -4.60
N TYR A 356 -2.52 13.88 -4.65
CA TYR A 356 -1.52 13.60 -3.62
C TYR A 356 -0.52 14.76 -3.50
N ARG A 357 0.06 15.22 -4.61
CA ARG A 357 1.05 16.31 -4.61
C ARG A 357 0.50 17.59 -4.01
N SER A 358 -0.72 17.98 -4.37
CA SER A 358 -1.39 19.14 -3.82
C SER A 358 -1.62 19.02 -2.31
N ALA A 359 -2.11 17.88 -1.84
CA ALA A 359 -2.34 17.63 -0.42
C ALA A 359 -1.04 17.59 0.39
N ALA A 360 0.02 16.95 -0.14
CA ALA A 360 1.33 16.89 0.50
C ALA A 360 1.98 18.28 0.63
N GLN A 361 1.87 19.13 -0.39
CA GLN A 361 2.34 20.51 -0.32
C GLN A 361 1.56 21.36 0.69
N ALA A 362 0.24 21.19 0.76
CA ALA A 362 -0.59 21.88 1.75
C ALA A 362 -0.21 21.46 3.18
N LEU A 363 0.00 20.17 3.42
CA LEU A 363 0.46 19.64 4.70
C LEU A 363 1.85 20.18 5.07
N SER A 364 2.77 20.24 4.12
CA SER A 364 4.13 20.79 4.31
C SER A 364 4.09 22.25 4.75
N GLN A 365 3.27 23.08 4.11
CA GLN A 365 3.06 24.48 4.52
C GLN A 365 2.45 24.60 5.92
N ALA A 366 1.48 23.74 6.26
CA ALA A 366 0.86 23.70 7.57
C ALA A 366 1.87 23.30 8.66
N ARG A 367 2.72 22.30 8.39
CA ARG A 367 3.83 21.88 9.26
C ARG A 367 4.84 23.02 9.48
N GLY A 368 5.18 23.78 8.45
CA GLY A 368 6.05 24.95 8.57
C GLY A 368 5.50 25.99 9.56
N LYS A 369 4.19 26.27 9.50
CA LYS A 369 3.51 27.16 10.44
C LYS A 369 3.47 26.58 11.85
N ALA A 370 3.14 25.30 11.98
CA ALA A 370 3.13 24.60 13.27
C ALA A 370 4.52 24.55 13.89
N GLY A 371 5.59 24.31 13.10
CA GLY A 371 6.98 24.34 13.56
C GLY A 371 7.39 25.69 14.15
N ALA A 372 7.10 26.79 13.46
CA ALA A 372 7.37 28.13 13.96
C ALA A 372 6.60 28.45 15.27
N ALA A 373 5.36 27.97 15.39
CA ALA A 373 4.57 28.13 16.61
C ALA A 373 5.13 27.28 17.77
N LEU A 374 5.53 26.04 17.50
CA LEU A 374 6.17 25.14 18.46
C LEU A 374 7.50 25.73 18.94
N ASP A 375 8.33 26.24 18.03
CA ASP A 375 9.60 26.88 18.36
C ASP A 375 9.38 28.05 19.33
N LYS A 376 8.39 28.90 19.08
CA LYS A 376 8.05 30.01 19.97
C LYS A 376 7.60 29.52 21.34
N ALA A 377 6.75 28.49 21.40
CA ALA A 377 6.24 27.92 22.65
C ALA A 377 7.36 27.31 23.49
N VAL A 378 8.21 26.45 22.89
CA VAL A 378 9.32 25.80 23.59
C VAL A 378 10.36 26.82 24.08
N ASN A 379 10.78 27.74 23.21
CA ASN A 379 11.77 28.78 23.60
C ASN A 379 11.23 29.68 24.74
N GLY A 380 9.93 29.90 24.84
CA GLY A 380 9.31 30.59 25.97
C GLY A 380 9.48 29.87 27.31
N GLU A 381 9.57 28.52 27.30
CA GLU A 381 9.74 27.69 28.49
C GLU A 381 11.22 27.49 28.88
N LEU A 382 12.20 27.83 28.00
CA LEU A 382 13.64 27.58 28.28
C LEU A 382 14.22 28.49 29.36
N LYS A 383 13.88 29.78 29.37
CA LYS A 383 14.44 30.77 30.29
C LYS A 383 14.26 30.39 31.77
N PRO A 384 13.06 30.03 32.25
CA PRO A 384 12.87 29.62 33.65
C PRO A 384 13.59 28.32 34.02
N LEU A 385 13.96 27.50 33.02
CA LEU A 385 14.71 26.24 33.21
C LEU A 385 16.21 26.42 33.15
N LYS A 386 16.71 27.68 33.25
CA LYS A 386 18.13 28.05 33.09
C LYS A 386 18.74 27.59 31.77
N LEU A 387 17.97 27.63 30.71
CA LEU A 387 18.40 27.38 29.33
C LEU A 387 18.24 28.65 28.48
N GLU A 388 18.42 29.85 29.08
CA GLU A 388 18.21 31.14 28.41
C GLU A 388 19.17 31.39 27.24
N ARG A 389 20.34 30.71 27.24
CA ARG A 389 21.32 30.80 26.14
C ARG A 389 21.03 29.80 25.02
N ALA A 390 20.21 28.84 25.30
CA ALA A 390 19.85 27.80 24.36
C ALA A 390 18.72 28.22 23.44
N LYS A 391 18.67 27.64 22.28
CA LYS A 391 17.61 27.85 21.29
C LYS A 391 17.14 26.52 20.73
N PHE A 392 15.82 26.32 20.77
CA PHE A 392 15.14 25.20 20.14
C PHE A 392 14.57 25.64 18.79
N PHE A 393 14.61 24.77 17.79
CA PHE A 393 13.95 24.97 16.50
C PHE A 393 13.60 23.65 15.83
N THR A 394 12.48 23.66 15.12
CA THR A 394 11.98 22.57 14.32
C THR A 394 12.54 22.70 12.91
N ARG A 395 13.41 21.76 12.52
CA ARG A 395 13.92 21.69 11.16
C ARG A 395 12.98 20.84 10.31
N ILE A 396 12.50 21.41 9.21
CA ILE A 396 11.66 20.73 8.23
C ILE A 396 12.39 20.76 6.91
N ASP A 397 12.81 19.58 6.45
CA ASP A 397 13.41 19.36 5.14
C ASP A 397 12.34 18.73 4.24
N SER A 398 11.91 19.45 3.19
CA SER A 398 10.88 19.02 2.25
C SER A 398 11.53 18.55 0.95
N ASP A 399 11.32 17.30 0.57
CA ASP A 399 11.86 16.71 -0.65
C ASP A 399 10.76 15.95 -1.42
N GLN A 400 10.45 16.42 -2.62
CA GLN A 400 9.46 15.77 -3.50
C GLN A 400 9.94 14.40 -4.00
N ALA A 401 11.26 14.17 -4.09
CA ALA A 401 11.81 12.88 -4.51
C ALA A 401 11.67 11.82 -3.41
N ALA A 402 11.61 12.25 -2.13
CA ALA A 402 11.38 11.40 -0.97
C ALA A 402 9.90 11.30 -0.58
N ALA A 403 8.98 11.57 -1.52
CA ALA A 403 7.54 11.49 -1.29
C ALA A 403 7.11 10.11 -0.78
N GLY A 404 6.23 10.09 0.20
CA GLY A 404 5.76 8.86 0.86
C GLY A 404 4.37 8.99 1.49
N PRO A 405 3.91 7.97 2.22
CA PRO A 405 2.58 7.96 2.83
C PRO A 405 2.37 9.10 3.83
N HIS A 406 3.44 9.67 4.35
CA HIS A 406 3.40 10.76 5.32
C HIS A 406 3.69 12.14 4.72
N GLY A 407 3.66 12.27 3.40
CA GLY A 407 3.97 13.50 2.67
C GLY A 407 5.42 13.57 2.22
N ILE A 408 5.92 14.80 2.08
CA ILE A 408 7.24 15.11 1.50
C ILE A 408 8.23 15.65 2.54
N ASP A 409 7.84 15.68 3.83
CA ASP A 409 8.63 16.34 4.87
C ASP A 409 9.32 15.35 5.79
N ARG A 410 10.56 15.69 6.13
CA ARG A 410 11.28 15.16 7.29
C ARG A 410 11.37 16.25 8.34
N ALA A 411 10.74 16.03 9.50
CA ALA A 411 10.76 16.96 10.62
C ALA A 411 11.70 16.44 11.72
N GLU A 412 12.61 17.28 12.17
CA GLU A 412 13.53 16.99 13.27
C GLU A 412 13.60 18.15 14.27
N PHE A 413 13.65 17.84 15.57
CA PHE A 413 13.88 18.83 16.63
C PHE A 413 15.38 19.03 16.84
N TRP A 414 15.78 20.28 16.73
CA TRP A 414 17.17 20.70 16.82
C TRP A 414 17.35 21.69 17.95
N VAL A 415 18.56 21.70 18.52
CA VAL A 415 18.93 22.64 19.58
C VAL A 415 20.31 23.24 19.31
N GLN A 416 20.45 24.45 19.76
CA GLN A 416 21.72 25.13 19.93
C GLN A 416 21.84 25.44 21.42
N THR A 417 22.80 24.83 22.15
CA THR A 417 22.90 24.96 23.61
C THR A 417 23.50 26.29 24.06
N ASN A 418 24.40 26.84 23.26
CA ASN A 418 25.03 28.14 23.55
C ASN A 418 25.18 28.96 22.26
N PRO A 419 25.13 30.29 22.33
CA PRO A 419 25.48 31.16 21.21
C PRO A 419 26.88 30.84 20.67
N GLY A 420 26.99 30.68 19.33
CA GLY A 420 28.25 30.32 18.67
C GLY A 420 28.55 28.82 18.55
N THR A 421 27.81 27.94 19.23
CA THR A 421 27.88 26.49 18.99
C THR A 421 27.10 26.10 17.72
N ARG A 422 27.49 25.01 17.06
CA ARG A 422 26.74 24.51 15.91
C ARG A 422 25.43 23.89 16.40
N PRO A 423 24.29 24.24 15.77
CA PRO A 423 23.06 23.55 16.03
C PRO A 423 23.13 22.07 15.63
N GLY A 424 22.43 21.22 16.35
CA GLY A 424 22.37 19.79 16.07
C GLY A 424 21.07 19.17 16.56
N PRO A 425 20.80 17.90 16.19
CA PRO A 425 19.66 17.16 16.71
C PRO A 425 19.63 17.17 18.23
N LEU A 426 18.46 17.36 18.83
CA LEU A 426 18.24 17.46 20.28
C LEU A 426 19.01 16.40 21.08
N MET A 427 18.96 15.15 20.63
CA MET A 427 19.56 14.00 21.32
C MET A 427 21.11 13.93 21.25
N LYS A 428 21.73 14.67 20.35
CA LYS A 428 23.20 14.62 20.14
C LYS A 428 23.96 15.77 20.78
N VAL A 429 23.27 16.83 21.17
CA VAL A 429 23.92 18.10 21.53
C VAL A 429 23.74 18.45 23.01
N ALA A 430 22.64 18.03 23.64
CA ALA A 430 22.37 18.34 25.04
C ALA A 430 23.01 17.30 25.99
N SER A 431 23.53 17.78 27.15
CA SER A 431 23.90 16.89 28.25
C SER A 431 22.66 16.29 28.92
N GLY A 432 22.79 15.16 29.66
CA GLY A 432 21.65 14.47 30.25
C GLY A 432 20.69 15.38 31.04
N GLY A 433 21.21 16.24 31.92
CA GLY A 433 20.37 17.19 32.67
C GLY A 433 19.79 18.32 31.80
N GLU A 434 20.53 18.80 30.78
CA GLU A 434 20.00 19.78 29.83
C GLU A 434 18.92 19.16 28.94
N LEU A 435 19.15 17.94 28.47
CA LEU A 435 18.19 17.19 27.67
C LEU A 435 16.88 17.02 28.42
N ALA A 436 16.92 16.58 29.68
CA ALA A 436 15.70 16.40 30.49
C ALA A 436 14.91 17.72 30.63
N ARG A 437 15.59 18.87 30.78
CA ARG A 437 14.94 20.19 30.82
C ARG A 437 14.39 20.62 29.46
N PHE A 438 15.08 20.33 28.35
CA PHE A 438 14.52 20.54 27.02
C PHE A 438 13.28 19.70 26.77
N LEU A 439 13.31 18.42 27.17
CA LEU A 439 12.16 17.52 27.07
C LEU A 439 10.99 18.01 27.90
N LEU A 440 11.24 18.52 29.12
CA LEU A 440 10.19 19.14 29.91
C LEU A 440 9.60 20.37 29.21
N ALA A 441 10.45 21.29 28.69
CA ALA A 441 9.98 22.46 27.95
C ALA A 441 9.11 22.06 26.74
N LEU A 442 9.56 21.06 25.99
CA LEU A 442 8.84 20.52 24.84
C LEU A 442 7.49 19.90 25.27
N LYS A 443 7.47 19.08 26.32
CA LYS A 443 6.24 18.45 26.83
C LYS A 443 5.25 19.49 27.38
N VAL A 444 5.73 20.51 28.06
CA VAL A 444 4.86 21.61 28.52
C VAL A 444 4.30 22.41 27.34
N ALA A 445 5.08 22.60 26.27
CA ALA A 445 4.60 23.28 25.06
C ALA A 445 3.60 22.42 24.27
N LEU A 446 3.78 21.11 24.29
CA LEU A 446 2.88 20.13 23.66
C LEU A 446 1.62 19.85 24.51
N ALA A 447 1.57 20.36 25.76
CA ALA A 447 0.53 20.05 26.75
C ALA A 447 -0.84 19.72 26.12
N ASP A 448 -1.40 18.58 26.48
CA ASP A 448 -2.67 18.01 25.98
C ASP A 448 -2.66 17.42 24.55
N ARG A 449 -1.52 17.41 23.83
CA ARG A 449 -1.47 16.94 22.45
C ARG A 449 -0.38 15.90 22.21
N GLY A 450 -0.78 14.69 21.85
CA GLY A 450 0.14 13.62 21.40
C GLY A 450 1.05 13.02 22.47
N SER A 451 0.80 13.26 23.77
CA SER A 451 1.49 12.62 24.89
C SER A 451 0.73 11.38 25.37
N ALA A 452 1.47 10.39 25.90
CA ALA A 452 0.84 9.30 26.64
C ALA A 452 0.06 9.84 27.86
N PRO A 453 -0.99 9.17 28.31
CA PRO A 453 -1.79 9.62 29.45
C PRO A 453 -1.02 9.65 30.79
N THR A 454 0.14 8.98 30.86
CA THR A 454 1.04 8.99 32.03
C THR A 454 2.45 9.32 31.61
N LEU A 455 3.04 10.34 32.23
CA LEU A 455 4.44 10.75 32.03
C LEU A 455 5.25 10.49 33.28
N VAL A 456 6.42 9.87 33.14
CA VAL A 456 7.34 9.57 34.23
C VAL A 456 8.63 10.35 34.00
N PHE A 457 9.06 11.14 34.98
CA PHE A 457 10.31 11.89 34.93
C PHE A 457 11.27 11.37 35.99
N ASP A 458 12.45 10.92 35.56
CA ASP A 458 13.52 10.48 36.44
C ASP A 458 14.64 11.51 36.45
N GLU A 459 15.10 11.90 37.65
CA GLU A 459 16.26 12.79 37.88
C GLU A 459 16.23 14.11 37.09
N ILE A 460 15.04 14.66 36.82
CA ILE A 460 14.88 15.90 36.04
C ILE A 460 15.52 17.12 36.73
N ASP A 461 15.76 17.04 38.03
CA ASP A 461 16.34 18.05 38.90
C ASP A 461 17.81 17.80 39.21
N THR A 462 18.49 16.87 38.54
CA THR A 462 19.93 16.60 38.70
C THR A 462 20.77 17.81 38.32
N GLY A 463 21.63 18.22 39.21
CA GLY A 463 22.60 19.32 39.00
C GLY A 463 21.98 20.72 39.00
N VAL A 464 20.73 20.88 39.49
CA VAL A 464 20.06 22.18 39.57
C VAL A 464 19.76 22.58 41.03
N GLY A 465 19.81 23.88 41.33
CA GLY A 465 19.52 24.43 42.66
C GLY A 465 18.19 25.19 42.72
N GLY A 466 17.78 25.56 43.92
CA GLY A 466 16.54 26.17 44.37
C GLY A 466 15.59 26.78 43.36
N ALA A 467 15.95 27.88 42.69
CA ALA A 467 15.06 28.57 41.76
C ALA A 467 14.74 27.76 40.51
N VAL A 468 15.67 26.91 40.01
CA VAL A 468 15.43 26.05 38.86
C VAL A 468 14.57 24.85 39.23
N ALA A 469 14.82 24.23 40.37
CA ALA A 469 14.00 23.15 40.90
C ALA A 469 12.56 23.64 41.15
N ASP A 470 12.36 24.85 41.61
CA ASP A 470 11.03 25.46 41.75
C ASP A 470 10.37 25.65 40.37
N ALA A 471 11.10 26.16 39.38
CA ALA A 471 10.61 26.31 38.03
C ALA A 471 10.25 24.96 37.38
N ILE A 472 11.02 23.90 37.61
CA ILE A 472 10.69 22.51 37.19
C ILE A 472 9.39 22.05 37.85
N GLY A 473 9.30 22.21 39.18
CA GLY A 473 8.10 21.84 39.92
C GLY A 473 6.81 22.52 39.38
N MET A 474 6.90 23.84 39.08
CA MET A 474 5.79 24.57 38.49
C MET A 474 5.37 24.00 37.12
N ARG A 475 6.33 23.56 36.29
CA ARG A 475 6.03 23.00 34.97
C ARG A 475 5.44 21.61 35.06
N LEU A 476 5.95 20.77 35.97
CA LEU A 476 5.39 19.46 36.25
C LEU A 476 3.95 19.58 36.77
N ALA A 477 3.70 20.52 37.70
CA ALA A 477 2.36 20.77 38.19
C ALA A 477 1.40 21.33 37.11
N LYS A 478 1.92 22.18 36.20
CA LYS A 478 1.17 22.66 35.02
C LYS A 478 0.81 21.49 34.08
N LEU A 479 1.76 20.62 33.80
CA LEU A 479 1.61 19.45 32.93
C LEU A 479 0.62 18.45 33.54
N ALA A 480 0.64 18.27 34.86
CA ALA A 480 -0.24 17.37 35.59
C ALA A 480 -1.73 17.77 35.59
N ARG A 481 -2.07 18.93 35.04
CA ARG A 481 -3.50 19.32 34.83
C ARG A 481 -4.15 18.61 33.64
N GLY A 482 -3.35 18.13 32.68
CA GLY A 482 -3.85 17.47 31.48
C GLY A 482 -3.49 15.99 31.42
N VAL A 483 -2.36 15.56 32.01
CA VAL A 483 -1.87 14.19 32.01
C VAL A 483 -1.37 13.80 33.39
N GLN A 484 -1.40 12.52 33.73
CA GLN A 484 -0.82 12.03 35.00
C GLN A 484 0.71 12.17 34.95
N VAL A 485 1.32 12.74 35.99
CA VAL A 485 2.76 12.95 36.07
C VAL A 485 3.35 12.26 37.29
N LEU A 486 4.33 11.39 37.10
CA LEU A 486 5.12 10.76 38.15
C LEU A 486 6.54 11.32 38.07
N ALA A 487 7.07 11.89 39.16
CA ALA A 487 8.43 12.43 39.18
C ALA A 487 9.25 11.81 40.30
N VAL A 488 10.40 11.23 39.95
CA VAL A 488 11.42 10.84 40.89
C VAL A 488 12.31 12.06 41.12
N THR A 489 12.37 12.55 42.38
CA THR A 489 13.05 13.82 42.69
C THR A 489 13.82 13.75 44.00
N HIS A 490 14.88 14.55 44.08
CA HIS A 490 15.61 14.85 45.31
C HIS A 490 15.47 16.33 45.69
N ALA A 491 14.74 17.13 44.86
CA ALA A 491 14.55 18.55 45.12
C ALA A 491 13.29 18.81 45.96
N PRO A 492 13.44 19.44 47.14
CA PRO A 492 12.30 19.76 48.01
C PRO A 492 11.29 20.70 47.37
N GLN A 493 11.72 21.56 46.43
CA GLN A 493 10.85 22.47 45.68
C GLN A 493 9.90 21.71 44.74
N VAL A 494 10.36 20.64 44.08
CA VAL A 494 9.53 19.77 43.25
C VAL A 494 8.56 18.96 44.14
N ALA A 495 9.10 18.37 45.21
CA ALA A 495 8.30 17.57 46.16
C ALA A 495 7.18 18.39 46.83
N ALA A 496 7.42 19.67 47.09
CA ALA A 496 6.41 20.55 47.69
C ALA A 496 5.18 20.81 46.77
N ARG A 497 5.36 20.75 45.44
CA ARG A 497 4.30 21.02 44.46
C ARG A 497 3.43 19.82 44.09
N ALA A 498 3.78 18.62 44.57
CA ALA A 498 3.04 17.40 44.26
C ALA A 498 1.68 17.35 44.97
N GLY A 499 0.68 16.75 44.35
CA GLY A 499 -0.57 16.36 45.01
C GLY A 499 -0.38 15.13 45.88
N ARG A 500 0.37 14.14 45.40
CA ARG A 500 0.72 12.90 46.13
C ARG A 500 2.23 12.79 46.33
N HIS A 501 2.64 12.33 47.51
CA HIS A 501 4.06 12.17 47.87
C HIS A 501 4.31 10.77 48.42
N TYR A 502 5.13 9.99 47.75
CA TYR A 502 5.51 8.63 48.13
C TYR A 502 6.98 8.63 48.60
N LEU A 503 7.20 8.14 49.82
CA LEU A 503 8.54 7.97 50.39
C LEU A 503 9.01 6.53 50.20
N ILE A 504 10.18 6.38 49.58
CA ILE A 504 10.83 5.09 49.38
C ILE A 504 11.90 4.92 50.47
N THR A 505 11.75 3.88 51.29
CA THR A 505 12.67 3.55 52.39
C THR A 505 13.19 2.12 52.27
N LYS A 506 14.35 1.88 52.90
CA LYS A 506 14.88 0.53 53.11
C LYS A 506 14.61 0.07 54.52
N ASP A 507 13.87 -1.03 54.66
CA ASP A 507 13.67 -1.68 55.93
C ASP A 507 14.64 -2.88 56.06
N ALA A 508 15.47 -2.85 57.10
CA ALA A 508 16.31 -3.99 57.47
C ALA A 508 15.46 -5.05 58.16
N ARG A 509 15.30 -6.21 57.56
CA ARG A 509 14.57 -7.39 58.14
C ARG A 509 15.60 -8.44 58.60
N GLU A 510 15.15 -9.32 59.51
CA GLU A 510 15.97 -10.44 60.03
C GLU A 510 17.33 -10.01 60.61
N LYS A 511 17.35 -9.05 61.54
CA LYS A 511 18.57 -8.54 62.20
C LYS A 511 19.65 -8.08 61.21
N GLY A 512 19.25 -7.40 60.13
CA GLY A 512 20.19 -6.82 59.12
C GLY A 512 20.63 -7.77 58.01
N LYS A 513 20.12 -9.03 57.97
CA LYS A 513 20.52 -10.00 56.92
C LYS A 513 19.75 -9.84 55.60
N ARG A 514 18.58 -9.17 55.61
CA ARG A 514 17.81 -8.89 54.40
C ARG A 514 17.32 -7.44 54.42
N VAL A 515 17.41 -6.78 53.27
CA VAL A 515 16.91 -5.44 53.04
C VAL A 515 15.68 -5.54 52.11
N ALA A 516 14.58 -4.88 52.50
CA ALA A 516 13.41 -4.75 51.67
C ALA A 516 13.08 -3.28 51.39
N THR A 517 12.76 -2.95 50.14
CA THR A 517 12.25 -1.63 49.79
C THR A 517 10.78 -1.53 50.13
N ARG A 518 10.39 -0.45 50.80
CA ARG A 518 9.00 -0.10 51.11
C ARG A 518 8.67 1.25 50.50
N VAL A 519 7.47 1.41 50.00
CA VAL A 519 6.93 2.69 49.54
C VAL A 519 5.74 3.03 50.43
N THR A 520 5.70 4.28 50.92
CA THR A 520 4.64 4.76 51.81
C THR A 520 4.15 6.11 51.29
N GLU A 521 2.84 6.24 51.09
CA GLU A 521 2.23 7.54 50.83
C GLU A 521 2.29 8.40 52.12
N LEU A 522 2.72 9.65 51.97
CA LEU A 522 2.88 10.57 53.08
C LEU A 522 1.67 11.46 53.24
N ALA A 523 1.06 11.37 54.43
CA ALA A 523 0.06 12.36 54.85
C ALA A 523 0.74 13.72 55.08
N SER A 524 -0.05 14.80 55.14
CA SER A 524 0.39 16.20 55.17
C SER A 524 1.51 16.48 56.21
N GLU A 525 1.40 15.97 57.42
CA GLU A 525 2.43 16.18 58.46
C GLU A 525 3.73 15.46 58.17
N ARG A 526 3.67 14.19 57.75
CA ARG A 526 4.85 13.41 57.38
C ARG A 526 5.50 13.95 56.13
N ARG A 527 4.72 14.49 55.20
CA ARG A 527 5.20 15.14 53.98
C ARG A 527 6.02 16.40 54.33
N ARG A 528 5.54 17.22 55.31
CA ARG A 528 6.29 18.38 55.78
C ARG A 528 7.64 17.96 56.38
N GLU A 529 7.66 16.91 57.22
CA GLU A 529 8.90 16.38 57.82
C GLU A 529 9.91 15.89 56.73
N GLU A 530 9.41 15.17 55.73
CA GLU A 530 10.25 14.67 54.63
C GLU A 530 10.84 15.84 53.79
N ILE A 531 10.03 16.86 53.44
CA ILE A 531 10.51 18.06 52.79
C ILE A 531 11.52 18.81 53.64
N ALA A 532 11.33 18.89 54.96
CA ALA A 532 12.29 19.47 55.89
C ALA A 532 13.60 18.67 55.95
N ARG A 533 13.51 17.31 55.93
CA ARG A 533 14.69 16.44 55.82
C ARG A 533 15.46 16.66 54.50
N MET A 534 14.74 16.82 53.38
CA MET A 534 15.35 17.12 52.07
C MET A 534 16.05 18.48 52.04
N LEU A 535 15.62 19.45 52.85
CA LEU A 535 16.24 20.78 53.01
C LEU A 535 17.46 20.78 53.92
N ALA A 536 17.38 20.09 55.06
CA ALA A 536 18.37 20.17 56.13
C ALA A 536 19.37 19.01 56.18
N GLY A 537 19.05 17.88 55.49
CA GLY A 537 19.84 16.64 55.60
C GLY A 537 19.45 15.80 56.81
N ALA A 538 20.45 15.27 57.53
CA ALA A 538 20.22 14.28 58.62
C ALA A 538 19.53 14.87 59.85
N GLU A 539 19.76 16.11 60.22
CA GLU A 539 19.17 16.77 61.38
C GLU A 539 18.07 17.75 60.94
N ILE A 540 16.82 17.48 61.32
CA ILE A 540 15.67 18.31 60.98
C ILE A 540 15.53 19.43 62.02
N THR A 541 15.87 20.65 61.66
CA THR A 541 15.74 21.83 62.54
C THR A 541 14.35 22.47 62.43
N ASN A 542 13.99 23.33 63.38
CA ASN A 542 12.72 24.07 63.31
C ASN A 542 12.68 25.05 62.15
N GLU A 543 13.83 25.62 61.74
CA GLU A 543 13.95 26.47 60.56
C GLU A 543 13.66 25.69 59.28
N ALA A 544 14.14 24.44 59.19
CA ALA A 544 13.87 23.56 58.08
C ALA A 544 12.37 23.20 57.95
N ARG A 545 11.70 22.94 59.10
CA ARG A 545 10.25 22.75 59.13
C ARG A 545 9.48 23.99 58.69
N ALA A 546 9.90 25.16 59.13
CA ALA A 546 9.32 26.44 58.72
C ALA A 546 9.52 26.72 57.23
N ALA A 547 10.71 26.39 56.70
CA ALA A 547 11.00 26.48 55.27
C ALA A 547 10.18 25.52 54.42
N ALA A 548 10.03 24.27 54.87
CA ALA A 548 9.18 23.26 54.22
C ALA A 548 7.72 23.70 54.18
N GLU A 549 7.17 24.26 55.27
CA GLU A 549 5.81 24.77 55.31
C GLU A 549 5.58 25.94 54.33
N ARG A 550 6.58 26.88 54.24
CA ARG A 550 6.52 27.97 53.24
C ARG A 550 6.52 27.45 51.80
N LEU A 551 7.36 26.45 51.47
CA LEU A 551 7.40 25.84 50.15
C LEU A 551 6.06 25.19 49.82
N MET A 552 5.45 24.45 50.75
CA MET A 552 4.14 23.81 50.54
C MET A 552 3.04 24.85 50.39
N LYS A 553 3.01 25.93 51.19
CA LYS A 553 2.03 27.02 51.03
C LYS A 553 2.18 27.80 49.73
N ALA A 554 3.41 28.01 49.24
CA ALA A 554 3.65 28.66 47.95
C ALA A 554 3.30 27.76 46.74
N ALA A 555 3.13 26.46 46.97
CA ALA A 555 2.76 25.47 45.96
C ALA A 555 1.26 25.22 45.82
N SER A 556 0.50 25.53 46.85
CA SER A 556 -0.98 25.50 46.88
C SER A 556 -1.55 26.74 46.17
#